data_221c3a88d448de362b418971cfc5a289
#
_entry.id   221c3a88d448de362b418971cfc5a289
#
_cell.length_a   1.000
_cell.length_b   1.000
_cell.length_c   1.000
_cell.angle_alpha   90.00
_cell.angle_beta   90.00
_cell.angle_gamma   90.00
#
_symmetry.space_group_name_H-M   'P 1'
#
loop_
_entity.id
_entity.type
_entity.pdbx_description
1 polymer ?
#
loop_
_entity_poly.entity_id
_entity_poly.type
_entity_poly.pdbx_seq_one_letter_code
_entity_poly.pdbx_strand_id
1 'polypeptide(L)'
;MIWVIGGTKDSRDFIESFPFKGELIVTTATEYGGKLLEGVKDIKVFCQRLDLNGMSEFIERNSVKKIVDLSHPYAEEVSKTAIECSKLKNIEYVRFERENLSSEEGVIEFSDIDTMIKYLESLSGNILVTLGSNNIHRFEHMKNKSNIYFRILPKWEMVKKAEEFGILPKNIIAMQGPFSKELNVAMMRQLNIKYIVSKKGGDTGGEREKIESAKEIGAISILLSRPNVEYPIAFSNIDELIQYII
;
A
#
# COMPACT_ATOMS: atom_id res chain seq x y z
N MET A 1 -18.26 11.81 -16.19
CA MET A 1 -17.49 11.85 -14.93
C MET A 1 -16.33 10.86 -14.99
N ILE A 2 -15.22 11.19 -14.38
CA ILE A 2 -14.05 10.32 -14.19
C ILE A 2 -14.08 9.85 -12.75
N TRP A 3 -14.05 8.54 -12.54
CA TRP A 3 -14.01 7.97 -11.20
C TRP A 3 -12.57 7.62 -10.80
N VAL A 4 -12.08 8.27 -9.76
CA VAL A 4 -10.76 8.02 -9.16
C VAL A 4 -10.91 7.06 -7.98
N ILE A 5 -10.28 5.90 -8.06
CA ILE A 5 -10.11 5.00 -6.92
C ILE A 5 -8.84 5.44 -6.19
N GLY A 6 -9.01 6.10 -5.04
CA GLY A 6 -7.95 6.85 -4.38
C GLY A 6 -7.59 6.32 -2.99
N GLY A 7 -7.03 7.21 -2.16
CA GLY A 7 -6.61 6.93 -0.79
C GLY A 7 -5.09 6.76 -0.63
N THR A 8 -4.32 7.13 -1.65
CA THR A 8 -2.85 7.12 -1.65
C THR A 8 -2.31 8.55 -1.80
N LYS A 9 -1.01 8.72 -1.61
CA LYS A 9 -0.34 9.98 -1.95
C LYS A 9 -0.46 10.26 -3.45
N ASP A 10 -0.24 9.23 -4.29
CA ASP A 10 -0.32 9.39 -5.76
C ASP A 10 -1.69 9.87 -6.20
N SER A 11 -2.77 9.39 -5.58
CA SER A 11 -4.12 9.86 -5.90
C SER A 11 -4.32 11.33 -5.52
N ARG A 12 -3.70 11.82 -4.47
CA ARG A 12 -3.72 13.25 -4.12
C ARG A 12 -2.93 14.08 -5.12
N ASP A 13 -1.70 13.66 -5.42
CA ASP A 13 -0.83 14.35 -6.38
C ASP A 13 -1.52 14.44 -7.74
N PHE A 14 -2.18 13.37 -8.19
CA PHE A 14 -3.02 13.37 -9.41
C PHE A 14 -4.19 14.35 -9.31
N ILE A 15 -5.00 14.28 -8.25
CA ILE A 15 -6.19 15.14 -8.08
C ILE A 15 -5.80 16.62 -8.01
N GLU A 16 -4.70 16.95 -7.30
CA GLU A 16 -4.20 18.32 -7.19
C GLU A 16 -3.73 18.88 -8.53
N SER A 17 -3.11 18.04 -9.36
CA SER A 17 -2.58 18.42 -10.68
C SER A 17 -3.62 18.38 -11.79
N PHE A 18 -4.74 17.65 -11.63
CA PHE A 18 -5.75 17.49 -12.66
C PHE A 18 -6.49 18.82 -12.92
N PRO A 19 -6.55 19.32 -14.17
CA PRO A 19 -7.09 20.67 -14.47
C PRO A 19 -8.60 20.78 -14.35
N PHE A 20 -9.35 19.69 -14.61
CA PHE A 20 -10.83 19.70 -14.67
C PHE A 20 -11.44 19.00 -13.45
N LYS A 21 -11.16 19.50 -12.25
CA LYS A 21 -11.56 18.85 -10.98
C LYS A 21 -13.05 18.60 -10.85
N GLY A 22 -13.90 19.45 -11.41
CA GLY A 22 -15.36 19.26 -11.44
C GLY A 22 -15.85 18.01 -12.18
N GLU A 23 -14.97 17.37 -12.96
CA GLU A 23 -15.24 16.09 -13.61
C GLU A 23 -14.85 14.87 -12.77
N LEU A 24 -14.20 15.07 -11.62
CA LEU A 24 -13.72 14.00 -10.77
C LEU A 24 -14.73 13.62 -9.70
N ILE A 25 -14.91 12.32 -9.55
CA ILE A 25 -15.49 11.72 -8.34
C ILE A 25 -14.45 10.74 -7.76
N VAL A 26 -14.28 10.78 -6.46
CA VAL A 26 -13.21 10.03 -5.79
C VAL A 26 -13.81 9.08 -4.76
N THR A 27 -13.36 7.83 -4.76
CA THR A 27 -13.65 6.90 -3.66
C THR A 27 -12.39 6.61 -2.85
N THR A 28 -12.54 6.55 -1.54
CA THR A 28 -11.49 6.12 -0.60
C THR A 28 -12.02 5.00 0.27
N ALA A 29 -11.18 4.02 0.60
CA ALA A 29 -11.57 2.89 1.45
C ALA A 29 -11.69 3.24 2.93
N THR A 30 -11.20 4.41 3.35
CA THR A 30 -11.16 4.86 4.75
C THR A 30 -11.51 6.33 4.87
N GLU A 31 -12.16 6.70 5.98
CA GLU A 31 -12.44 8.11 6.32
C GLU A 31 -11.17 8.97 6.34
N TYR A 32 -10.06 8.41 6.84
CA TYR A 32 -8.78 9.12 6.85
C TYR A 32 -8.32 9.49 5.44
N GLY A 33 -8.45 8.58 4.46
CA GLY A 33 -8.17 8.87 3.05
C GLY A 33 -9.06 9.98 2.50
N GLY A 34 -10.33 10.00 2.88
CA GLY A 34 -11.27 11.07 2.54
C GLY A 34 -10.89 12.42 3.17
N LYS A 35 -10.57 12.43 4.46
CA LYS A 35 -10.15 13.65 5.19
C LYS A 35 -8.93 14.34 4.57
N LEU A 36 -8.01 13.56 3.98
CA LEU A 36 -6.85 14.13 3.30
C LEU A 36 -7.21 14.90 2.01
N LEU A 37 -8.44 14.79 1.54
CA LEU A 37 -8.96 15.49 0.36
C LEU A 37 -9.96 16.62 0.70
N GLU A 38 -10.28 16.84 1.97
CA GLU A 38 -11.26 17.85 2.42
C GLU A 38 -10.93 19.29 1.99
N GLY A 39 -9.64 19.60 1.72
CA GLY A 39 -9.20 20.90 1.22
C GLY A 39 -9.31 21.09 -0.29
N VAL A 40 -9.58 20.03 -1.05
CA VAL A 40 -9.62 20.09 -2.51
C VAL A 40 -11.02 20.49 -2.95
N LYS A 41 -11.12 21.63 -3.65
CA LYS A 41 -12.40 22.15 -4.19
C LYS A 41 -12.82 21.41 -5.46
N ASP A 42 -14.10 21.44 -5.71
CA ASP A 42 -14.71 20.98 -6.97
C ASP A 42 -14.60 19.46 -7.24
N ILE A 43 -14.37 18.65 -6.19
CA ILE A 43 -14.43 17.19 -6.28
C ILE A 43 -15.54 16.63 -5.38
N LYS A 44 -16.06 15.45 -5.72
CA LYS A 44 -16.96 14.69 -4.84
C LYS A 44 -16.19 13.51 -4.28
N VAL A 45 -16.12 13.40 -2.94
CA VAL A 45 -15.40 12.31 -2.25
C VAL A 45 -16.40 11.41 -1.54
N PHE A 46 -16.29 10.10 -1.77
CA PHE A 46 -17.07 9.06 -1.11
C PHE A 46 -16.15 8.13 -0.33
N CYS A 47 -16.44 7.94 0.94
CA CYS A 47 -15.71 6.98 1.76
C CYS A 47 -16.49 5.66 1.81
N GLN A 48 -16.11 4.71 0.95
CA GLN A 48 -16.77 3.41 0.86
C GLN A 48 -15.90 2.35 0.20
N ARG A 49 -16.19 1.09 0.52
CA ARG A 49 -15.66 -0.06 -0.20
C ARG A 49 -16.78 -0.63 -1.04
N LEU A 50 -16.52 -0.86 -2.31
CA LEU A 50 -17.50 -1.36 -3.27
C LEU A 50 -17.06 -2.74 -3.77
N ASP A 51 -17.98 -3.67 -3.75
CA ASP A 51 -17.89 -4.90 -4.51
C ASP A 51 -18.31 -4.67 -5.99
N LEU A 52 -18.35 -5.71 -6.79
CA LEU A 52 -18.68 -5.60 -8.21
C LEU A 52 -20.06 -4.98 -8.47
N ASN A 53 -21.06 -5.35 -7.68
CA ASN A 53 -22.41 -4.81 -7.79
C ASN A 53 -22.44 -3.33 -7.37
N GLY A 54 -21.83 -3.01 -6.25
CA GLY A 54 -21.69 -1.63 -5.78
C GLY A 54 -20.94 -0.73 -6.76
N MET A 55 -19.88 -1.25 -7.42
CA MET A 55 -19.17 -0.52 -8.48
C MET A 55 -20.07 -0.26 -9.69
N SER A 56 -20.83 -1.28 -10.12
CA SER A 56 -21.80 -1.17 -11.20
C SER A 56 -22.83 -0.07 -10.95
N GLU A 57 -23.47 -0.08 -9.78
CA GLU A 57 -24.44 0.94 -9.38
C GLU A 57 -23.80 2.34 -9.26
N PHE A 58 -22.57 2.41 -8.74
CA PHE A 58 -21.84 3.67 -8.61
C PHE A 58 -21.55 4.31 -9.95
N ILE A 59 -21.15 3.50 -10.95
CA ILE A 59 -20.93 3.93 -12.33
C ILE A 59 -22.19 4.50 -12.94
N GLU A 60 -23.31 3.80 -12.83
CA GLU A 60 -24.61 4.23 -13.40
C GLU A 60 -25.11 5.51 -12.73
N ARG A 61 -25.15 5.54 -11.39
CA ARG A 61 -25.65 6.67 -10.62
C ARG A 61 -24.89 7.96 -10.87
N ASN A 62 -23.58 7.85 -11.12
CA ASN A 62 -22.71 9.01 -11.31
C ASN A 62 -22.34 9.27 -12.78
N SER A 63 -22.91 8.51 -13.73
CA SER A 63 -22.59 8.61 -15.16
C SER A 63 -21.09 8.57 -15.44
N VAL A 64 -20.40 7.60 -14.80
CA VAL A 64 -18.95 7.40 -14.96
C VAL A 64 -18.65 6.93 -16.38
N LYS A 65 -17.64 7.52 -16.99
CA LYS A 65 -17.18 7.15 -18.34
C LYS A 65 -15.77 6.54 -18.35
N LYS A 66 -15.01 6.79 -17.29
CA LYS A 66 -13.62 6.31 -17.16
C LYS A 66 -13.30 6.05 -15.70
N ILE A 67 -12.60 4.95 -15.41
CA ILE A 67 -12.04 4.63 -14.10
C ILE A 67 -10.53 4.91 -14.13
N VAL A 68 -10.05 5.67 -13.15
CA VAL A 68 -8.63 5.92 -12.92
C VAL A 68 -8.27 5.33 -11.57
N ASP A 69 -7.58 4.21 -11.59
CA ASP A 69 -7.19 3.48 -10.39
C ASP A 69 -5.81 3.94 -9.90
N LEU A 70 -5.81 4.74 -8.83
CA LEU A 70 -4.63 5.16 -8.08
C LEU A 70 -4.63 4.52 -6.66
N SER A 71 -5.29 3.38 -6.50
CA SER A 71 -5.26 2.62 -5.25
C SER A 71 -3.85 2.11 -4.93
N HIS A 72 -3.64 1.69 -3.69
CA HIS A 72 -2.35 1.17 -3.26
C HIS A 72 -1.93 -0.05 -4.10
N PRO A 73 -0.65 -0.20 -4.51
CA PRO A 73 -0.19 -1.34 -5.33
C PRO A 73 -0.55 -2.73 -4.80
N TYR A 74 -0.81 -2.85 -3.50
CA TYR A 74 -1.25 -4.09 -2.85
C TYR A 74 -2.78 -4.18 -2.65
N ALA A 75 -3.54 -3.30 -3.25
CA ALA A 75 -5.00 -3.35 -3.22
C ALA A 75 -5.55 -4.14 -4.43
N GLU A 76 -5.02 -5.33 -4.64
CA GLU A 76 -5.27 -6.20 -5.79
C GLU A 76 -6.76 -6.44 -6.05
N GLU A 77 -7.54 -6.71 -4.99
CA GLU A 77 -8.97 -7.02 -5.12
C GLU A 77 -9.76 -5.85 -5.74
N VAL A 78 -9.55 -4.62 -5.27
CA VAL A 78 -10.26 -3.46 -5.82
C VAL A 78 -9.88 -3.22 -7.28
N SER A 79 -8.61 -3.41 -7.65
CA SER A 79 -8.16 -3.26 -9.03
C SER A 79 -8.79 -4.32 -9.94
N LYS A 80 -8.77 -5.59 -9.54
CA LYS A 80 -9.41 -6.68 -10.31
C LYS A 80 -10.91 -6.46 -10.47
N THR A 81 -11.60 -6.10 -9.39
CA THR A 81 -13.04 -5.81 -9.42
C THR A 81 -13.34 -4.62 -10.34
N ALA A 82 -12.52 -3.56 -10.30
CA ALA A 82 -12.70 -2.39 -11.15
C ALA A 82 -12.45 -2.70 -12.64
N ILE A 83 -11.45 -3.53 -12.95
CA ILE A 83 -11.18 -4.01 -14.31
C ILE A 83 -12.38 -4.84 -14.83
N GLU A 84 -12.90 -5.76 -14.02
CA GLU A 84 -14.07 -6.55 -14.39
C GLU A 84 -15.28 -5.67 -14.61
N CYS A 85 -15.55 -4.74 -13.69
CA CYS A 85 -16.67 -3.81 -13.78
C CYS A 85 -16.57 -2.91 -15.02
N SER A 86 -15.37 -2.43 -15.33
CA SER A 86 -15.14 -1.59 -16.52
C SER A 86 -15.48 -2.33 -17.83
N LYS A 87 -15.11 -3.62 -17.91
CA LYS A 87 -15.47 -4.48 -19.06
C LYS A 87 -16.98 -4.68 -19.15
N LEU A 88 -17.66 -4.97 -18.04
CA LEU A 88 -19.12 -5.16 -18.00
C LEU A 88 -19.89 -3.90 -18.41
N LYS A 89 -19.39 -2.73 -18.03
CA LYS A 89 -20.01 -1.42 -18.34
C LYS A 89 -19.52 -0.78 -19.64
N ASN A 90 -18.59 -1.42 -20.33
CA ASN A 90 -17.96 -0.91 -21.54
C ASN A 90 -17.41 0.51 -21.36
N ILE A 91 -16.71 0.74 -20.26
CA ILE A 91 -15.99 1.98 -19.94
C ILE A 91 -14.50 1.73 -19.81
N GLU A 92 -13.71 2.76 -19.99
CA GLU A 92 -12.27 2.64 -19.93
C GLU A 92 -11.76 2.53 -18.49
N TYR A 93 -10.77 1.65 -18.28
CA TYR A 93 -10.01 1.52 -17.04
C TYR A 93 -8.54 1.84 -17.28
N VAL A 94 -7.99 2.73 -16.46
CA VAL A 94 -6.59 3.16 -16.51
C VAL A 94 -5.99 3.04 -15.13
N ARG A 95 -4.80 2.46 -15.03
CA ARG A 95 -4.03 2.28 -13.80
C ARG A 95 -2.87 3.26 -13.71
N PHE A 96 -2.67 3.84 -12.54
CA PHE A 96 -1.38 4.40 -12.16
C PHE A 96 -0.59 3.35 -11.38
N GLU A 97 0.53 2.90 -11.93
CA GLU A 97 1.41 1.92 -11.28
C GLU A 97 2.80 2.51 -11.12
N ARG A 98 3.24 2.66 -9.88
CA ARG A 98 4.57 3.19 -9.57
C ARG A 98 5.66 2.35 -10.20
N GLU A 99 6.72 2.96 -10.67
CA GLU A 99 7.90 2.22 -11.10
C GLU A 99 8.41 1.28 -10.00
N ASN A 100 8.90 0.13 -10.42
CA ASN A 100 9.61 -0.76 -9.53
C ASN A 100 11.03 -0.21 -9.34
N LEU A 101 11.48 -0.08 -8.10
CA LEU A 101 12.90 0.12 -7.87
C LEU A 101 13.64 -1.12 -8.38
N SER A 102 14.78 -0.90 -9.01
CA SER A 102 15.66 -1.99 -9.42
C SER A 102 16.05 -2.84 -8.21
N SER A 103 16.20 -4.14 -8.43
CA SER A 103 16.70 -5.05 -7.39
C SER A 103 18.09 -4.58 -6.96
N GLU A 104 18.24 -4.27 -5.68
CA GLU A 104 19.53 -3.87 -5.09
C GLU A 104 20.26 -5.10 -4.54
N GLU A 105 21.60 -5.05 -4.58
CA GLU A 105 22.42 -6.08 -3.97
C GLU A 105 22.17 -6.17 -2.44
N GLY A 106 21.98 -7.38 -1.92
CA GLY A 106 21.67 -7.61 -0.51
C GLY A 106 20.18 -7.58 -0.15
N VAL A 107 19.28 -7.50 -1.15
CA VAL A 107 17.84 -7.59 -0.99
C VAL A 107 17.36 -8.98 -1.40
N ILE A 108 16.51 -9.59 -0.57
CA ILE A 108 15.85 -10.87 -0.86
C ILE A 108 14.40 -10.60 -1.19
N GLU A 109 13.92 -11.05 -2.34
CA GLU A 109 12.54 -10.82 -2.79
C GLU A 109 11.72 -12.11 -2.78
N PHE A 110 10.46 -12.00 -2.36
CA PHE A 110 9.47 -13.06 -2.39
C PHE A 110 8.22 -12.57 -3.11
N SER A 111 7.71 -13.39 -4.01
CA SER A 111 6.42 -13.12 -4.70
C SER A 111 5.20 -13.56 -3.87
N ASP A 112 5.43 -14.40 -2.87
CA ASP A 112 4.38 -14.98 -2.02
C ASP A 112 4.71 -14.84 -0.53
N ILE A 113 3.72 -14.44 0.25
CA ILE A 113 3.87 -14.21 1.68
C ILE A 113 4.10 -15.49 2.48
N ASP A 114 3.52 -16.62 2.07
CA ASP A 114 3.66 -17.89 2.79
C ASP A 114 5.07 -18.47 2.63
N THR A 115 5.61 -18.37 1.42
CA THR A 115 7.01 -18.74 1.14
C THR A 115 7.97 -17.84 1.92
N MET A 116 7.68 -16.52 1.97
CA MET A 116 8.47 -15.58 2.77
C MET A 116 8.43 -15.95 4.26
N ILE A 117 7.26 -16.26 4.83
CA ILE A 117 7.10 -16.62 6.24
C ILE A 117 7.90 -17.89 6.57
N LYS A 118 7.84 -18.93 5.72
CA LYS A 118 8.65 -20.14 5.88
C LYS A 118 10.14 -19.83 5.91
N TYR A 119 10.60 -18.91 5.06
CA TYR A 119 11.97 -18.45 5.08
C TYR A 119 12.32 -17.74 6.40
N LEU A 120 11.43 -16.82 6.86
CA LEU A 120 11.64 -16.09 8.12
C LEU A 120 11.72 -17.02 9.34
N GLU A 121 11.02 -18.16 9.34
CA GLU A 121 11.10 -19.17 10.40
C GLU A 121 12.47 -19.84 10.50
N SER A 122 13.22 -19.90 9.42
CA SER A 122 14.58 -20.46 9.40
C SER A 122 15.65 -19.49 9.91
N LEU A 123 15.31 -18.21 10.09
CA LEU A 123 16.26 -17.17 10.46
C LEU A 123 16.45 -17.08 11.97
N SER A 124 17.66 -16.70 12.37
CA SER A 124 18.00 -16.38 13.76
C SER A 124 18.25 -14.88 13.93
N GLY A 125 17.67 -14.29 14.98
CA GLY A 125 17.78 -12.86 15.28
C GLY A 125 16.45 -12.12 15.13
N ASN A 126 16.48 -10.83 15.43
CA ASN A 126 15.29 -10.00 15.46
C ASN A 126 14.88 -9.54 14.06
N ILE A 127 13.58 -9.58 13.79
CA ILE A 127 12.96 -9.27 12.52
C ILE A 127 12.02 -8.08 12.71
N LEU A 128 12.14 -7.04 11.91
CA LEU A 128 11.19 -5.92 11.86
C LEU A 128 10.25 -6.09 10.67
N VAL A 129 8.98 -6.36 10.95
CA VAL A 129 7.93 -6.52 9.93
C VAL A 129 7.19 -5.19 9.74
N THR A 130 7.20 -4.67 8.52
CA THR A 130 6.54 -3.40 8.13
C THR A 130 5.47 -3.60 7.06
N LEU A 131 4.83 -4.78 7.04
CA LEU A 131 3.79 -5.15 6.07
C LEU A 131 2.40 -4.58 6.40
N GLY A 132 2.28 -3.90 7.55
CA GLY A 132 1.01 -3.39 8.08
C GLY A 132 0.19 -4.47 8.81
N SER A 133 -0.84 -4.02 9.54
CA SER A 133 -1.65 -4.86 10.44
C SER A 133 -2.49 -5.94 9.73
N ASN A 134 -2.77 -5.77 8.44
CA ASN A 134 -3.58 -6.74 7.69
C ASN A 134 -2.91 -8.12 7.56
N ASN A 135 -1.59 -8.18 7.66
CA ASN A 135 -0.83 -9.42 7.51
C ASN A 135 -0.42 -10.06 8.84
N ILE A 136 -0.74 -9.47 10.00
CA ILE A 136 -0.30 -9.98 11.32
C ILE A 136 -0.76 -11.42 11.57
N HIS A 137 -2.00 -11.75 11.21
CA HIS A 137 -2.56 -13.09 11.36
C HIS A 137 -1.72 -14.18 10.68
N ARG A 138 -1.00 -13.84 9.60
CA ARG A 138 -0.14 -14.77 8.88
C ARG A 138 1.08 -15.22 9.70
N PHE A 139 1.43 -14.46 10.73
CA PHE A 139 2.56 -14.72 11.64
C PHE A 139 2.14 -15.41 12.93
N GLU A 140 0.87 -15.73 13.11
CA GLU A 140 0.32 -16.28 14.35
C GLU A 140 1.02 -17.56 14.81
N HIS A 141 1.35 -18.43 13.88
CA HIS A 141 1.90 -19.77 14.18
C HIS A 141 3.43 -19.85 14.07
N MET A 142 4.12 -18.73 13.86
CA MET A 142 5.58 -18.74 13.78
C MET A 142 6.24 -19.09 15.11
N LYS A 143 7.19 -20.03 15.06
CA LYS A 143 7.94 -20.51 16.25
C LYS A 143 8.82 -19.44 16.90
N ASN A 144 9.40 -18.55 16.10
CA ASN A 144 10.29 -17.47 16.54
C ASN A 144 9.57 -16.12 16.76
N LYS A 145 8.26 -16.14 16.99
CA LYS A 145 7.40 -14.97 17.12
C LYS A 145 7.88 -13.94 18.16
N SER A 146 8.54 -14.39 19.23
CA SER A 146 9.11 -13.50 20.25
C SER A 146 10.22 -12.57 19.75
N ASN A 147 10.83 -12.89 18.60
CA ASN A 147 11.89 -12.10 17.95
C ASN A 147 11.37 -11.21 16.83
N ILE A 148 10.04 -11.18 16.61
CA ILE A 148 9.42 -10.40 15.54
C ILE A 148 8.82 -9.14 16.14
N TYR A 149 9.20 -8.00 15.58
CA TYR A 149 8.66 -6.67 15.88
C TYR A 149 7.76 -6.23 14.74
N PHE A 150 6.58 -5.72 15.06
CA PHE A 150 5.61 -5.26 14.05
C PHE A 150 5.49 -3.75 14.10
N ARG A 151 5.76 -3.08 13.00
CA ARG A 151 5.48 -1.67 12.83
C ARG A 151 4.14 -1.49 12.14
N ILE A 152 3.20 -0.87 12.84
CA ILE A 152 1.81 -0.69 12.44
C ILE A 152 1.36 0.75 12.65
N LEU A 153 0.22 1.11 12.05
CA LEU A 153 -0.38 2.43 12.29
C LEU A 153 -0.79 2.59 13.76
N PRO A 154 -0.69 3.83 14.34
CA PRO A 154 -1.03 4.12 15.73
C PRO A 154 -2.54 4.26 15.94
N LYS A 155 -3.29 3.25 15.50
CA LYS A 155 -4.73 3.13 15.73
C LYS A 155 -4.98 2.04 16.75
N TRP A 156 -5.85 2.31 17.73
CA TRP A 156 -6.11 1.37 18.81
C TRP A 156 -6.58 0.00 18.30
N GLU A 157 -7.41 -0.02 17.23
CA GLU A 157 -7.88 -1.26 16.61
C GLU A 157 -6.73 -2.10 16.03
N MET A 158 -5.69 -1.43 15.52
CA MET A 158 -4.52 -2.12 14.96
C MET A 158 -3.64 -2.71 16.06
N VAL A 159 -3.49 -2.00 17.18
CA VAL A 159 -2.77 -2.49 18.37
C VAL A 159 -3.53 -3.66 18.97
N LYS A 160 -4.84 -3.50 19.20
CA LYS A 160 -5.71 -4.56 19.70
C LYS A 160 -5.64 -5.81 18.83
N LYS A 161 -5.74 -5.65 17.50
CA LYS A 161 -5.62 -6.75 16.55
C LYS A 161 -4.26 -7.47 16.69
N ALA A 162 -3.17 -6.73 16.87
CA ALA A 162 -1.85 -7.34 17.05
C ALA A 162 -1.79 -8.19 18.34
N GLU A 163 -2.33 -7.71 19.45
CA GLU A 163 -2.40 -8.44 20.72
C GLU A 163 -3.30 -9.68 20.61
N GLU A 164 -4.44 -9.61 19.92
CA GLU A 164 -5.34 -10.74 19.66
C GLU A 164 -4.63 -11.89 18.91
N PHE A 165 -3.69 -11.58 18.02
CA PHE A 165 -2.83 -12.56 17.36
C PHE A 165 -1.57 -12.91 18.19
N GLY A 166 -1.55 -12.53 19.48
CA GLY A 166 -0.53 -12.90 20.45
C GLY A 166 0.81 -12.20 20.24
N ILE A 167 0.84 -11.03 19.62
CA ILE A 167 2.03 -10.19 19.58
C ILE A 167 2.14 -9.46 20.91
N LEU A 168 3.30 -9.61 21.57
CA LEU A 168 3.53 -8.97 22.86
C LEU A 168 3.64 -7.45 22.71
N PRO A 169 3.17 -6.63 23.66
CA PRO A 169 3.24 -5.16 23.61
C PRO A 169 4.65 -4.64 23.30
N LYS A 170 5.70 -5.24 23.87
CA LYS A 170 7.10 -4.88 23.61
C LYS A 170 7.55 -5.06 22.15
N ASN A 171 6.80 -5.86 21.38
CA ASN A 171 7.06 -6.18 19.99
C ASN A 171 6.19 -5.35 19.01
N ILE A 172 5.36 -4.42 19.54
CA ILE A 172 4.49 -3.55 18.75
C ILE A 172 5.09 -2.16 18.70
N ILE A 173 5.31 -1.65 17.47
CA ILE A 173 5.75 -0.28 17.20
C ILE A 173 4.61 0.43 16.48
N ALA A 174 3.79 1.16 17.24
CA ALA A 174 2.65 1.89 16.70
C ALA A 174 3.06 3.30 16.29
N MET A 175 3.46 3.48 15.04
CA MET A 175 3.91 4.78 14.49
C MET A 175 3.45 4.95 13.05
N GLN A 176 3.14 6.20 12.67
CA GLN A 176 2.77 6.56 11.31
C GLN A 176 3.97 7.12 10.55
N GLY A 177 4.27 6.52 9.37
CA GLY A 177 5.26 7.04 8.44
C GLY A 177 4.76 8.23 7.60
N PRO A 178 5.58 8.73 6.69
CA PRO A 178 6.88 8.18 6.27
C PRO A 178 7.98 8.35 7.33
N PHE A 179 9.00 7.49 7.26
CA PHE A 179 10.12 7.50 8.21
C PHE A 179 11.41 7.83 7.47
N SER A 180 12.22 8.73 8.04
CA SER A 180 13.54 8.99 7.51
C SER A 180 14.48 7.79 7.70
N LYS A 181 15.59 7.78 6.97
CA LYS A 181 16.64 6.78 7.12
C LYS A 181 17.17 6.73 8.55
N GLU A 182 17.45 7.90 9.15
CA GLU A 182 18.00 8.02 10.51
C GLU A 182 17.08 7.39 11.56
N LEU A 183 15.78 7.65 11.46
CA LEU A 183 14.80 7.06 12.39
C LEU A 183 14.70 5.55 12.22
N ASN A 184 14.72 5.05 10.98
CA ASN A 184 14.76 3.61 10.73
C ASN A 184 16.04 2.99 11.32
N VAL A 185 17.21 3.58 11.11
CA VAL A 185 18.50 3.13 11.67
C VAL A 185 18.47 3.10 13.19
N ALA A 186 18.01 4.18 13.82
CA ALA A 186 17.94 4.26 15.30
C ALA A 186 17.03 3.16 15.88
N MET A 187 15.84 2.97 15.29
CA MET A 187 14.89 1.93 15.71
C MET A 187 15.47 0.53 15.53
N MET A 188 16.07 0.26 14.37
CA MET A 188 16.63 -1.05 14.07
C MET A 188 17.85 -1.37 14.96
N ARG A 189 18.71 -0.40 15.27
CA ARG A 189 19.82 -0.55 16.21
C ARG A 189 19.32 -0.84 17.64
N GLN A 190 18.35 -0.06 18.12
CA GLN A 190 17.76 -0.22 19.45
C GLN A 190 17.18 -1.62 19.68
N LEU A 191 16.58 -2.19 18.62
CA LEU A 191 15.93 -3.50 18.69
C LEU A 191 16.82 -4.64 18.20
N ASN A 192 18.10 -4.39 17.91
CA ASN A 192 19.04 -5.38 17.36
C ASN A 192 18.49 -6.11 16.14
N ILE A 193 17.85 -5.39 15.23
CA ILE A 193 17.24 -5.95 14.03
C ILE A 193 18.30 -6.50 13.08
N LYS A 194 18.10 -7.74 12.65
CA LYS A 194 18.92 -8.42 11.63
C LYS A 194 18.24 -8.47 10.27
N TYR A 195 16.92 -8.40 10.25
CA TYR A 195 16.13 -8.50 9.04
C TYR A 195 14.99 -7.47 9.08
N ILE A 196 14.81 -6.73 8.00
CA ILE A 196 13.62 -5.89 7.82
C ILE A 196 12.76 -6.44 6.69
N VAL A 197 11.49 -6.67 7.00
CA VAL A 197 10.48 -7.15 6.05
C VAL A 197 9.61 -5.99 5.62
N SER A 198 9.53 -5.73 4.33
CA SER A 198 8.75 -4.63 3.76
C SER A 198 8.01 -5.07 2.50
N LYS A 199 7.09 -4.23 2.05
CA LYS A 199 6.46 -4.32 0.73
C LYS A 199 7.33 -3.60 -0.30
N LYS A 200 7.36 -4.09 -1.53
CA LYS A 200 7.93 -3.39 -2.68
C LYS A 200 6.97 -2.28 -3.11
N GLY A 201 7.05 -1.15 -2.41
CA GLY A 201 6.10 -0.03 -2.50
C GLY A 201 6.58 1.15 -3.34
N GLY A 202 7.83 1.12 -3.83
CA GLY A 202 8.48 2.26 -4.47
C GLY A 202 8.84 3.38 -3.49
N ASP A 203 9.35 4.48 -4.01
CA ASP A 203 9.84 5.61 -3.22
C ASP A 203 8.77 6.20 -2.28
N THR A 204 7.55 6.37 -2.76
CA THR A 204 6.43 6.86 -1.92
C THR A 204 6.06 5.92 -0.77
N GLY A 205 6.48 4.66 -0.80
CA GLY A 205 6.30 3.68 0.28
C GLY A 205 7.44 3.67 1.31
N GLY A 206 8.45 4.52 1.16
CA GLY A 206 9.66 4.55 2.00
C GLY A 206 10.46 3.25 1.86
N GLU A 207 10.47 2.64 0.68
CA GLU A 207 11.22 1.41 0.39
C GLU A 207 12.71 1.67 0.41
N ARG A 208 13.15 2.73 -0.27
CA ARG A 208 14.56 3.17 -0.34
C ARG A 208 15.13 3.42 1.05
N GLU A 209 14.45 4.21 1.89
CA GLU A 209 14.90 4.52 3.25
C GLU A 209 15.05 3.27 4.11
N LYS A 210 14.20 2.27 3.92
CA LYS A 210 14.30 0.98 4.65
C LYS A 210 15.49 0.16 4.19
N ILE A 211 15.72 0.06 2.86
CA ILE A 211 16.84 -0.68 2.29
C ILE A 211 18.18 -0.04 2.71
N GLU A 212 18.30 1.28 2.54
CA GLU A 212 19.50 2.03 2.93
C GLU A 212 19.78 1.92 4.43
N SER A 213 18.72 1.95 5.26
CA SER A 213 18.85 1.80 6.71
C SER A 213 19.34 0.41 7.10
N ALA A 214 18.83 -0.62 6.44
CA ALA A 214 19.28 -2.01 6.65
C ALA A 214 20.75 -2.17 6.27
N LYS A 215 21.12 -1.66 5.10
CA LYS A 215 22.51 -1.69 4.60
C LYS A 215 23.48 -1.00 5.57
N GLU A 216 23.09 0.16 6.12
CA GLU A 216 23.94 0.91 7.07
C GLU A 216 24.27 0.13 8.36
N ILE A 217 23.34 -0.69 8.84
CA ILE A 217 23.54 -1.46 10.08
C ILE A 217 23.95 -2.92 9.84
N GLY A 218 24.15 -3.32 8.57
CA GLY A 218 24.45 -4.71 8.21
C GLY A 218 23.28 -5.67 8.37
N ALA A 219 22.03 -5.16 8.32
CA ALA A 219 20.82 -5.98 8.28
C ALA A 219 20.43 -6.32 6.85
N ILE A 220 19.64 -7.38 6.68
CA ILE A 220 19.15 -7.84 5.38
C ILE A 220 17.74 -7.32 5.14
N SER A 221 17.51 -6.76 3.97
CA SER A 221 16.17 -6.36 3.50
C SER A 221 15.47 -7.52 2.81
N ILE A 222 14.24 -7.80 3.25
CA ILE A 222 13.38 -8.84 2.68
C ILE A 222 12.12 -8.16 2.16
N LEU A 223 11.88 -8.26 0.87
CA LEU A 223 10.77 -7.59 0.21
C LEU A 223 9.71 -8.59 -0.24
N LEU A 224 8.47 -8.25 0.06
CA LEU A 224 7.32 -8.89 -0.58
C LEU A 224 7.04 -8.14 -1.88
N SER A 225 7.09 -8.83 -3.01
CA SER A 225 6.77 -8.27 -4.33
C SER A 225 5.31 -7.86 -4.43
N ARG A 226 5.02 -6.95 -5.35
CA ARG A 226 3.63 -6.57 -5.65
C ARG A 226 2.88 -7.76 -6.23
N PRO A 227 1.57 -7.86 -5.98
CA PRO A 227 0.72 -8.80 -6.70
C PRO A 227 0.84 -8.59 -8.21
N ASN A 228 0.87 -9.68 -8.96
CA ASN A 228 0.88 -9.60 -10.43
C ASN A 228 -0.55 -9.41 -10.93
N VAL A 229 -0.89 -8.19 -11.30
CA VAL A 229 -2.18 -7.83 -11.92
C VAL A 229 -1.90 -7.35 -13.33
N GLU A 230 -2.59 -7.93 -14.31
CA GLU A 230 -2.54 -7.46 -15.70
C GLU A 230 -3.48 -6.27 -15.87
N TYR A 231 -2.91 -5.09 -16.04
CA TYR A 231 -3.65 -3.85 -16.27
C TYR A 231 -3.84 -3.60 -17.77
N PRO A 232 -5.06 -3.31 -18.25
CA PRO A 232 -5.30 -3.00 -19.66
C PRO A 232 -4.48 -1.81 -20.16
N ILE A 233 -4.43 -0.75 -19.35
CA ILE A 233 -3.67 0.48 -19.61
C ILE A 233 -3.04 0.90 -18.29
N ALA A 234 -1.74 1.17 -18.28
CA ALA A 234 -1.02 1.61 -17.10
C ALA A 234 0.00 2.70 -17.42
N PHE A 235 0.14 3.65 -16.50
CA PHE A 235 1.12 4.73 -16.52
C PHE A 235 1.91 4.73 -15.21
N SER A 236 3.18 5.07 -15.27
CA SER A 236 4.04 5.28 -14.09
C SER A 236 4.33 6.75 -13.80
N ASN A 237 3.96 7.63 -14.71
CA ASN A 237 4.10 9.08 -14.60
C ASN A 237 2.72 9.74 -14.52
N ILE A 238 2.52 10.64 -13.54
CA ILE A 238 1.22 11.32 -13.31
C ILE A 238 0.90 12.30 -14.45
N ASP A 239 1.89 13.00 -14.99
CA ASP A 239 1.66 13.97 -16.06
C ASP A 239 1.26 13.27 -17.36
N GLU A 240 1.88 12.12 -17.68
CA GLU A 240 1.49 11.29 -18.83
C GLU A 240 0.07 10.73 -18.65
N LEU A 241 -0.26 10.27 -17.44
CA LEU A 241 -1.60 9.81 -17.11
C LEU A 241 -2.63 10.93 -17.31
N ILE A 242 -2.35 12.14 -16.82
CA ILE A 242 -3.23 13.30 -17.01
C ILE A 242 -3.41 13.62 -18.50
N GLN A 243 -2.32 13.68 -19.27
CA GLN A 243 -2.37 13.93 -20.72
C GLN A 243 -3.21 12.90 -21.46
N TYR A 244 -3.16 11.63 -21.04
CA TYR A 244 -3.96 10.56 -21.64
C TYR A 244 -5.47 10.69 -21.32
N ILE A 245 -5.79 11.22 -20.13
CA ILE A 245 -7.18 11.30 -19.65
C ILE A 245 -7.93 12.49 -20.26
N ILE A 246 -7.25 13.61 -20.52
CA ILE A 246 -7.79 14.84 -21.13
C ILE A 246 -8.07 14.64 -22.61
#